data_d41a55ee2a1e60c3eb042fcf1e922686
#
_entry.id   d41a55ee2a1e60c3eb042fcf1e922686
#
_cell.length_a   1.000
_cell.length_b   1.000
_cell.length_c   1.000
_cell.angle_alpha   90.00
_cell.angle_beta   90.00
_cell.angle_gamma   90.00
#
_symmetry.space_group_name_H-M   'P 1'
#
loop_
_entity.id
_entity.type
_entity.pdbx_description
1 polymer ?
#
loop_
_entity_poly.entity_id
_entity_poly.type
_entity_poly.pdbx_seq_one_letter_code
_entity_poly.pdbx_strand_id
1 'polypeptide(L)'
;MIYLQLFISFLQIGMFSFGGGYAAMPLIQGQVVTAHHWLSMAEFTDLITISQMTPGPIAINSATFVGTKIAGTGGALAATFGCILPSCIIVTCIARLYLKYRNLALLQGILNSLRPAVVALIASAGISILITAFWGSQAAVALANTNWLLVVIFAVCVVLLQKFKMNPIWVMVLAGVIKTVVSLIVNVF
;
A
#
# COMPACT_ATOMS: atom_id res chain seq x y z
N MET A 1 19.89 -10.79 -21.22
CA MET A 1 18.58 -10.19 -21.59
C MET A 1 17.59 -10.14 -20.43
N ILE A 2 17.68 -11.02 -19.42
CA ILE A 2 16.73 -11.10 -18.31
C ILE A 2 16.65 -9.80 -17.46
N TYR A 3 17.77 -9.17 -17.18
CA TYR A 3 17.81 -7.89 -16.42
C TYR A 3 17.03 -6.76 -17.11
N LEU A 4 17.11 -6.68 -18.46
CA LEU A 4 16.38 -5.70 -19.23
C LEU A 4 14.87 -5.97 -19.23
N GLN A 5 14.48 -7.24 -19.29
CA GLN A 5 13.07 -7.64 -19.21
C GLN A 5 12.50 -7.30 -17.83
N LEU A 6 13.22 -7.63 -16.74
CA LEU A 6 12.85 -7.25 -15.38
C LEU A 6 12.71 -5.72 -15.24
N PHE A 7 13.69 -4.98 -15.74
CA PHE A 7 13.68 -3.52 -15.70
C PHE A 7 12.46 -2.93 -16.43
N ILE A 8 12.18 -3.36 -17.67
CA ILE A 8 11.07 -2.82 -18.48
C ILE A 8 9.71 -3.21 -17.88
N SER A 9 9.54 -4.45 -17.43
CA SER A 9 8.29 -4.89 -16.81
C SER A 9 7.98 -4.12 -15.53
N PHE A 10 8.97 -3.93 -14.67
CA PHE A 10 8.79 -3.16 -13.46
C PHE A 10 8.73 -1.64 -13.70
N LEU A 11 9.32 -1.13 -14.78
CA LEU A 11 9.12 0.23 -15.24
C LEU A 11 7.66 0.49 -15.64
N GLN A 12 7.04 -0.45 -16.36
CA GLN A 12 5.62 -0.37 -16.69
C GLN A 12 4.75 -0.43 -15.43
N ILE A 13 5.04 -1.35 -14.50
CA ILE A 13 4.34 -1.41 -13.21
C ILE A 13 4.47 -0.08 -12.46
N GLY A 14 5.68 0.47 -12.34
CA GLY A 14 5.94 1.73 -11.65
C GLY A 14 5.27 2.95 -12.30
N MET A 15 5.10 2.93 -13.63
CA MET A 15 4.43 4.00 -14.38
C MET A 15 2.91 3.96 -14.20
N PHE A 16 2.30 2.77 -14.17
CA PHE A 16 0.85 2.60 -14.15
C PHE A 16 0.27 2.22 -12.79
N SER A 17 1.11 2.08 -11.76
CA SER A 17 0.69 1.76 -10.39
C SER A 17 0.12 2.99 -9.67
N PHE A 18 -1.05 3.44 -10.10
CA PHE A 18 -1.76 4.54 -9.45
C PHE A 18 -2.72 4.01 -8.37
N GLY A 19 -2.81 4.69 -7.23
CA GLY A 19 -3.83 4.42 -6.21
C GLY A 19 -3.40 3.56 -5.03
N GLY A 20 -2.11 3.15 -4.94
CA GLY A 20 -1.57 2.44 -3.77
C GLY A 20 -1.46 0.93 -3.93
N GLY A 21 -1.02 0.25 -2.83
CA GLY A 21 -0.53 -1.11 -2.85
C GLY A 21 -1.39 -2.15 -3.57
N TYR A 22 -2.67 -2.25 -3.22
CA TYR A 22 -3.57 -3.25 -3.82
C TYR A 22 -3.95 -2.93 -5.28
N ALA A 23 -4.00 -1.67 -5.67
CA ALA A 23 -4.30 -1.28 -7.06
C ALA A 23 -3.21 -1.73 -8.05
N ALA A 24 -1.98 -1.91 -7.59
CA ALA A 24 -0.89 -2.41 -8.41
C ALA A 24 -0.93 -3.93 -8.64
N MET A 25 -1.65 -4.69 -7.81
CA MET A 25 -1.64 -6.16 -7.87
C MET A 25 -2.04 -6.75 -9.23
N PRO A 26 -3.12 -6.31 -9.90
CA PRO A 26 -3.47 -6.83 -11.21
C PRO A 26 -2.38 -6.58 -12.24
N LEU A 27 -1.69 -5.43 -12.18
CA LEU A 27 -0.57 -5.11 -13.07
C LEU A 27 0.64 -6.03 -12.80
N ILE A 28 0.98 -6.23 -11.52
CA ILE A 28 2.08 -7.12 -11.12
C ILE A 28 1.77 -8.54 -11.57
N GLN A 29 0.57 -9.06 -11.28
CA GLN A 29 0.13 -10.39 -11.69
C GLN A 29 0.19 -10.54 -13.21
N GLY A 30 -0.32 -9.57 -13.96
CA GLY A 30 -0.30 -9.55 -15.42
C GLY A 30 1.10 -9.68 -15.99
N GLN A 31 2.07 -8.96 -15.45
CA GLN A 31 3.46 -8.99 -15.91
C GLN A 31 4.19 -10.27 -15.44
N VAL A 32 4.06 -10.61 -14.15
CA VAL A 32 4.92 -11.63 -13.54
C VAL A 32 4.39 -13.05 -13.73
N VAL A 33 3.06 -13.25 -13.73
CA VAL A 33 2.42 -14.56 -13.90
C VAL A 33 1.99 -14.78 -15.33
N THR A 34 1.26 -13.82 -15.92
CA THR A 34 0.61 -14.05 -17.22
C THR A 34 1.55 -13.82 -18.40
N ALA A 35 2.30 -12.70 -18.42
CA ALA A 35 3.14 -12.34 -19.58
C ALA A 35 4.48 -13.06 -19.60
N HIS A 36 5.16 -13.11 -18.46
CA HIS A 36 6.53 -13.65 -18.40
C HIS A 36 6.64 -15.01 -17.73
N HIS A 37 5.59 -15.51 -17.06
CA HIS A 37 5.59 -16.79 -16.34
C HIS A 37 6.75 -16.93 -15.34
N TRP A 38 7.19 -15.82 -14.73
CA TRP A 38 8.27 -15.82 -13.74
C TRP A 38 7.86 -16.44 -12.41
N LEU A 39 6.57 -16.33 -12.05
CA LEU A 39 5.99 -16.94 -10.87
C LEU A 39 4.73 -17.74 -11.23
N SER A 40 4.53 -18.83 -10.53
CA SER A 40 3.23 -19.51 -10.48
C SER A 40 2.23 -18.68 -9.66
N MET A 41 0.95 -19.02 -9.75
CA MET A 41 -0.10 -18.34 -8.98
C MET A 41 0.06 -18.53 -7.45
N ALA A 42 0.55 -19.71 -7.02
CA ALA A 42 0.85 -19.98 -5.62
C ALA A 42 1.97 -19.07 -5.11
N GLU A 43 3.07 -18.97 -5.85
CA GLU A 43 4.21 -18.11 -5.51
C GLU A 43 3.85 -16.62 -5.54
N PHE A 44 2.90 -16.23 -6.40
CA PHE A 44 2.37 -14.87 -6.40
C PHE A 44 1.57 -14.57 -5.12
N THR A 45 0.83 -15.54 -4.61
CA THR A 45 0.13 -15.40 -3.32
C THR A 45 1.11 -15.27 -2.15
N ASP A 46 2.20 -16.06 -2.17
CA ASP A 46 3.28 -15.95 -1.19
C ASP A 46 3.96 -14.58 -1.24
N LEU A 47 4.24 -14.07 -2.45
CA LEU A 47 4.78 -12.73 -2.67
C LEU A 47 3.89 -11.66 -2.06
N ILE A 48 2.57 -11.74 -2.25
CA ILE A 48 1.62 -10.79 -1.65
C ILE A 48 1.72 -10.83 -0.13
N THR A 49 1.71 -12.03 0.44
CA THR A 49 1.78 -12.22 1.90
C THR A 49 3.08 -11.64 2.47
N ILE A 50 4.22 -11.94 1.86
CA ILE A 50 5.52 -11.40 2.26
C ILE A 50 5.56 -9.88 2.11
N SER A 51 5.02 -9.35 1.01
CA SER A 51 4.97 -7.91 0.76
C SER A 51 4.13 -7.15 1.78
N GLN A 52 3.11 -7.78 2.35
CA GLN A 52 2.30 -7.18 3.41
C GLN A 52 2.99 -7.20 4.78
N MET A 53 3.86 -8.17 5.02
CA MET A 53 4.66 -8.26 6.26
C MET A 53 5.90 -7.35 6.21
N THR A 54 6.33 -6.96 5.01
CA THR A 54 7.52 -6.13 4.80
C THR A 54 7.12 -4.65 4.73
N PRO A 55 7.73 -3.77 5.54
CA PRO A 55 7.41 -2.34 5.48
C PRO A 55 7.84 -1.75 4.13
N GLY A 56 6.89 -1.11 3.43
CA GLY A 56 7.15 -0.46 2.14
C GLY A 56 6.04 -0.66 1.10
N PRO A 57 6.12 0.01 -0.06
CA PRO A 57 5.16 -0.16 -1.15
C PRO A 57 5.19 -1.59 -1.71
N ILE A 58 4.03 -2.20 -1.88
CA ILE A 58 3.90 -3.58 -2.41
C ILE A 58 4.61 -3.74 -3.76
N ALA A 59 4.53 -2.74 -4.65
CA ALA A 59 5.19 -2.77 -5.95
C ALA A 59 6.72 -2.87 -5.84
N ILE A 60 7.34 -2.17 -4.89
CA ILE A 60 8.80 -2.22 -4.65
C ILE A 60 9.19 -3.54 -4.01
N ASN A 61 8.43 -4.01 -3.01
CA ASN A 61 8.67 -5.31 -2.38
C ASN A 61 8.55 -6.45 -3.41
N SER A 62 7.55 -6.37 -4.29
CA SER A 62 7.37 -7.32 -5.39
C SER A 62 8.52 -7.26 -6.40
N ALA A 63 9.00 -6.07 -6.76
CA ALA A 63 10.14 -5.90 -7.65
C ALA A 63 11.40 -6.56 -7.09
N THR A 64 11.67 -6.32 -5.82
CA THR A 64 12.82 -6.92 -5.13
C THR A 64 12.70 -8.43 -5.04
N PHE A 65 11.53 -8.96 -4.66
CA PHE A 65 11.29 -10.39 -4.54
C PHE A 65 11.44 -11.12 -5.89
N VAL A 66 10.73 -10.64 -6.92
CA VAL A 66 10.78 -11.25 -8.26
C VAL A 66 12.18 -11.14 -8.84
N GLY A 67 12.79 -9.96 -8.73
CA GLY A 67 14.16 -9.75 -9.22
C GLY A 67 15.18 -10.66 -8.56
N THR A 68 15.10 -10.83 -7.24
CA THR A 68 15.97 -11.73 -6.48
C THR A 68 15.77 -13.18 -6.91
N LYS A 69 14.52 -13.61 -7.09
CA LYS A 69 14.20 -14.99 -7.47
C LYS A 69 14.69 -15.34 -8.88
N ILE A 70 14.56 -14.42 -9.83
CA ILE A 70 14.83 -14.68 -11.25
C ILE A 70 16.30 -14.50 -11.61
N ALA A 71 16.97 -13.50 -11.05
CA ALA A 71 18.33 -13.13 -11.43
C ALA A 71 19.20 -12.68 -10.24
N GLY A 72 18.88 -13.13 -9.04
CA GLY A 72 19.63 -12.82 -7.83
C GLY A 72 19.65 -11.33 -7.49
N THR A 73 20.67 -10.87 -6.79
CA THR A 73 20.82 -9.49 -6.34
C THR A 73 20.83 -8.46 -7.49
N GLY A 74 21.46 -8.81 -8.63
CA GLY A 74 21.45 -7.97 -9.82
C GLY A 74 20.05 -7.80 -10.41
N GLY A 75 19.23 -8.88 -10.40
CA GLY A 75 17.84 -8.82 -10.81
C GLY A 75 16.99 -7.97 -9.89
N ALA A 76 17.20 -8.06 -8.58
CA ALA A 76 16.52 -7.22 -7.60
C ALA A 76 16.81 -5.73 -7.83
N LEU A 77 18.07 -5.37 -8.06
CA LEU A 77 18.45 -4.00 -8.36
C LEU A 77 17.78 -3.51 -9.65
N ALA A 78 17.87 -4.29 -10.74
CA ALA A 78 17.29 -3.91 -12.04
C ALA A 78 15.77 -3.70 -11.95
N ALA A 79 15.05 -4.63 -11.31
CA ALA A 79 13.60 -4.54 -11.13
C ALA A 79 13.19 -3.35 -10.25
N THR A 80 13.89 -3.14 -9.14
CA THR A 80 13.60 -2.05 -8.19
C THR A 80 13.89 -0.68 -8.83
N PHE A 81 15.02 -0.53 -9.53
CA PHE A 81 15.30 0.69 -10.28
C PHE A 81 14.26 0.96 -11.36
N GLY A 82 13.84 -0.08 -12.11
CA GLY A 82 12.77 0.04 -13.07
C GLY A 82 11.47 0.56 -12.44
N CYS A 83 11.09 0.04 -11.29
CA CYS A 83 9.87 0.43 -10.59
C CYS A 83 9.90 1.89 -10.08
N ILE A 84 11.04 2.36 -9.60
CA ILE A 84 11.17 3.69 -8.97
C ILE A 84 11.42 4.80 -10.01
N LEU A 85 12.11 4.49 -11.10
CA LEU A 85 12.60 5.47 -12.08
C LEU A 85 11.49 6.36 -12.66
N PRO A 86 10.32 5.86 -13.10
CA PRO A 86 9.24 6.71 -13.63
C PRO A 86 8.77 7.73 -12.60
N SER A 87 8.56 7.30 -11.36
CA SER A 87 8.13 8.19 -10.28
C SER A 87 9.16 9.27 -9.99
N CYS A 88 10.44 8.93 -9.96
CA CYS A 88 11.52 9.91 -9.77
C CYS A 88 11.56 10.95 -10.89
N ILE A 89 11.41 10.54 -12.15
CA ILE A 89 11.39 11.46 -13.30
C ILE A 89 10.18 12.39 -13.20
N ILE A 90 8.98 11.84 -13.03
CA ILE A 90 7.73 12.60 -12.99
C ILE A 90 7.77 13.62 -11.84
N VAL A 91 8.13 13.18 -10.62
CA VAL A 91 8.17 14.07 -9.46
C VAL A 91 9.23 15.17 -9.63
N THR A 92 10.40 14.84 -10.17
CA THR A 92 11.45 15.82 -10.41
C THR A 92 11.03 16.85 -11.46
N CYS A 93 10.39 16.42 -12.54
CA CYS A 93 9.84 17.33 -13.56
C CYS A 93 8.76 18.24 -12.98
N ILE A 94 7.82 17.69 -12.23
CA ILE A 94 6.76 18.45 -11.57
C ILE A 94 7.35 19.45 -10.56
N ALA A 95 8.33 19.03 -9.75
CA ALA A 95 8.97 19.89 -8.78
C ALA A 95 9.68 21.09 -9.46
N ARG A 96 10.40 20.84 -10.56
CA ARG A 96 11.04 21.94 -11.33
C ARG A 96 10.03 22.90 -11.93
N LEU A 97 8.95 22.37 -12.52
CA LEU A 97 7.85 23.19 -13.04
C LEU A 97 7.19 24.00 -11.92
N TYR A 98 6.93 23.38 -10.79
CA TYR A 98 6.36 24.05 -9.63
C TYR A 98 7.25 25.19 -9.13
N LEU A 99 8.55 24.97 -8.95
CA LEU A 99 9.48 26.00 -8.48
C LEU A 99 9.55 27.18 -9.47
N LYS A 100 9.48 26.91 -10.77
CA LYS A 100 9.52 27.94 -11.82
C LYS A 100 8.21 28.75 -11.90
N TYR A 101 7.06 28.11 -11.71
CA TYR A 101 5.75 28.68 -11.98
C TYR A 101 4.85 28.82 -10.73
N ARG A 102 5.40 28.66 -9.52
CA ARG A 102 4.63 28.66 -8.26
C ARG A 102 3.79 29.92 -8.01
N ASN A 103 4.16 31.04 -8.62
CA ASN A 103 3.45 32.33 -8.47
C ASN A 103 2.31 32.51 -9.47
N LEU A 104 2.10 31.58 -10.40
CA LEU A 104 0.98 31.65 -11.34
C LEU A 104 -0.33 31.27 -10.63
N ALA A 105 -1.33 32.16 -10.76
CA ALA A 105 -2.67 31.92 -10.19
C ALA A 105 -3.31 30.62 -10.72
N LEU A 106 -3.04 30.28 -11.98
CA LEU A 106 -3.51 29.05 -12.61
C LEU A 106 -2.99 27.80 -11.88
N LEU A 107 -1.68 27.75 -11.58
CA LEU A 107 -1.07 26.61 -10.90
C LEU A 107 -1.61 26.45 -9.47
N GLN A 108 -1.77 27.57 -8.75
CA GLN A 108 -2.37 27.56 -7.42
C GLN A 108 -3.84 27.13 -7.46
N GLY A 109 -4.58 27.55 -8.48
CA GLY A 109 -5.95 27.11 -8.72
C GLY A 109 -6.05 25.60 -8.89
N ILE A 110 -5.20 25.01 -9.75
CA ILE A 110 -5.13 23.55 -9.97
C ILE A 110 -4.80 22.82 -8.66
N LEU A 111 -3.78 23.26 -7.92
CA LEU A 111 -3.39 22.62 -6.65
C LEU A 111 -4.49 22.71 -5.60
N ASN A 112 -5.20 23.83 -5.51
CA ASN A 112 -6.32 24.00 -4.60
C ASN A 112 -7.49 23.08 -4.96
N SER A 113 -7.75 22.87 -6.25
CA SER A 113 -8.78 21.96 -6.73
C SER A 113 -8.43 20.48 -6.50
N LEU A 114 -7.14 20.13 -6.41
CA LEU A 114 -6.68 18.75 -6.11
C LEU A 114 -6.80 18.40 -4.62
N ARG A 115 -6.75 19.39 -3.72
CA ARG A 115 -6.82 19.12 -2.26
C ARG A 115 -8.06 18.33 -1.84
N PRO A 116 -9.29 18.69 -2.23
CA PRO A 116 -10.47 17.90 -1.86
C PRO A 116 -10.45 16.49 -2.45
N ALA A 117 -9.88 16.31 -3.66
CA ALA A 117 -9.73 14.99 -4.26
C ALA A 117 -8.80 14.07 -3.44
N VAL A 118 -7.68 14.61 -2.96
CA VAL A 118 -6.75 13.87 -2.07
C VAL A 118 -7.43 13.52 -0.76
N VAL A 119 -8.18 14.44 -0.15
CA VAL A 119 -8.94 14.17 1.08
C VAL A 119 -9.97 13.07 0.85
N ALA A 120 -10.69 13.10 -0.27
CA ALA A 120 -11.66 12.07 -0.63
C ALA A 120 -11.00 10.68 -0.82
N LEU A 121 -9.83 10.62 -1.46
CA LEU A 121 -9.07 9.38 -1.62
C LEU A 121 -8.62 8.80 -0.27
N ILE A 122 -8.11 9.65 0.63
CA ILE A 122 -7.71 9.24 1.99
C ILE A 122 -8.91 8.74 2.77
N ALA A 123 -10.04 9.45 2.71
CA ALA A 123 -11.28 9.04 3.37
C ALA A 123 -11.81 7.70 2.83
N SER A 124 -11.82 7.53 1.51
CA SER A 124 -12.22 6.28 0.86
C SER A 124 -11.33 5.10 1.29
N ALA A 125 -10.01 5.29 1.31
CA ALA A 125 -9.08 4.28 1.79
C ALA A 125 -9.32 3.94 3.28
N GLY A 126 -9.53 4.95 4.11
CA GLY A 126 -9.85 4.77 5.52
C GLY A 126 -11.14 3.97 5.74
N ILE A 127 -12.19 4.29 5.00
CA ILE A 127 -13.47 3.55 5.04
C ILE A 127 -13.26 2.10 4.61
N SER A 128 -12.52 1.84 3.54
CA SER A 128 -12.23 0.48 3.06
C SER A 128 -11.48 -0.34 4.10
N ILE A 129 -10.50 0.26 4.79
CA ILE A 129 -9.76 -0.40 5.88
C ILE A 129 -10.70 -0.72 7.05
N LEU A 130 -11.59 0.21 7.43
CA LEU A 130 -12.55 0.01 8.50
C LEU A 130 -13.55 -1.11 8.17
N ILE A 131 -14.07 -1.13 6.94
CA ILE A 131 -14.97 -2.20 6.47
C ILE A 131 -14.26 -3.55 6.57
N THR A 132 -13.04 -3.65 6.06
CA THR A 132 -12.26 -4.89 6.11
C THR A 132 -11.95 -5.32 7.55
N ALA A 133 -11.66 -4.37 8.44
CA ALA A 133 -11.36 -4.67 9.84
C ALA A 133 -12.59 -5.13 10.62
N PHE A 134 -13.77 -4.56 10.37
CA PHE A 134 -14.98 -4.84 11.15
C PHE A 134 -15.80 -6.02 10.61
N TRP A 135 -15.79 -6.24 9.28
CA TRP A 135 -16.61 -7.27 8.61
C TRP A 135 -15.79 -8.33 7.87
N GLY A 136 -14.48 -8.14 7.71
CA GLY A 136 -13.61 -9.02 6.91
C GLY A 136 -13.67 -8.72 5.41
N SER A 137 -12.82 -9.40 4.65
CA SER A 137 -12.59 -9.11 3.22
C SER A 137 -13.72 -9.54 2.27
N GLN A 138 -14.67 -10.39 2.72
CA GLN A 138 -15.73 -10.96 1.88
C GLN A 138 -17.12 -10.92 2.52
N ALA A 139 -17.28 -10.34 3.69
CA ALA A 139 -18.58 -10.33 4.37
C ALA A 139 -19.45 -9.16 3.91
N ALA A 140 -20.74 -9.42 3.68
CA ALA A 140 -21.72 -8.37 3.55
C ALA A 140 -21.75 -7.54 4.84
N VAL A 141 -21.82 -6.23 4.72
CA VAL A 141 -21.93 -5.30 5.85
C VAL A 141 -23.25 -5.57 6.58
N ALA A 142 -23.18 -6.34 7.66
CA ALA A 142 -24.33 -6.68 8.50
C ALA A 142 -23.96 -6.53 9.98
N LEU A 143 -24.87 -5.96 10.76
CA LEU A 143 -24.67 -5.74 12.20
C LEU A 143 -24.43 -7.04 12.97
N ALA A 144 -24.98 -8.15 12.50
CA ALA A 144 -24.81 -9.47 13.11
C ALA A 144 -23.37 -10.02 13.01
N ASN A 145 -22.63 -9.65 11.98
CA ASN A 145 -21.26 -10.14 11.71
C ASN A 145 -20.19 -9.12 12.08
N THR A 146 -20.55 -8.07 12.82
CA THR A 146 -19.62 -7.01 13.19
C THR A 146 -18.72 -7.46 14.34
N ASN A 147 -17.42 -7.27 14.18
CA ASN A 147 -16.46 -7.54 15.23
C ASN A 147 -16.44 -6.40 16.25
N TRP A 148 -17.35 -6.47 17.23
CA TRP A 148 -17.54 -5.43 18.25
C TRP A 148 -16.27 -5.13 19.05
N LEU A 149 -15.42 -6.13 19.23
CA LEU A 149 -14.13 -5.94 19.91
C LEU A 149 -13.26 -4.92 19.16
N LEU A 150 -13.16 -5.05 17.84
CA LEU A 150 -12.36 -4.13 17.01
C LEU A 150 -12.98 -2.73 16.97
N VAL A 151 -14.30 -2.63 16.98
CA VAL A 151 -15.01 -1.34 17.04
C VAL A 151 -14.68 -0.60 18.35
N VAL A 152 -14.71 -1.29 19.49
CA VAL A 152 -14.37 -0.71 20.78
C VAL A 152 -12.90 -0.28 20.85
N ILE A 153 -11.98 -1.15 20.40
CA ILE A 153 -10.55 -0.81 20.33
C ILE A 153 -10.34 0.42 19.46
N PHE A 154 -10.99 0.49 18.30
CA PHE A 154 -10.90 1.64 17.39
C PHE A 154 -11.39 2.93 18.06
N ALA A 155 -12.57 2.89 18.71
CA ALA A 155 -13.11 4.05 19.41
C ALA A 155 -12.18 4.55 20.53
N VAL A 156 -11.61 3.63 21.31
CA VAL A 156 -10.63 3.97 22.36
C VAL A 156 -9.37 4.59 21.74
N CYS A 157 -8.83 4.04 20.67
CA CYS A 157 -7.66 4.58 19.98
C CYS A 157 -7.90 5.98 19.43
N VAL A 158 -9.08 6.25 18.86
CA VAL A 158 -9.46 7.60 18.38
C VAL A 158 -9.50 8.60 19.52
N VAL A 159 -10.09 8.23 20.66
CA VAL A 159 -10.14 9.09 21.85
C VAL A 159 -8.72 9.37 22.38
N LEU A 160 -7.86 8.36 22.46
CA LEU A 160 -6.47 8.52 22.90
C LEU A 160 -5.67 9.45 21.98
N LEU A 161 -5.86 9.34 20.67
CA LEU A 161 -5.19 10.19 19.69
C LEU A 161 -5.71 11.64 19.74
N GLN A 162 -7.04 11.83 19.81
CA GLN A 162 -7.63 13.18 19.73
C GLN A 162 -7.57 13.93 21.07
N LYS A 163 -7.95 13.26 22.16
CA LYS A 163 -8.05 13.92 23.47
C LYS A 163 -6.72 13.97 24.20
N PHE A 164 -5.97 12.89 24.21
CA PHE A 164 -4.68 12.81 24.91
C PHE A 164 -3.47 13.15 24.05
N LYS A 165 -3.67 13.35 22.72
CA LYS A 165 -2.59 13.68 21.76
C LYS A 165 -1.38 12.75 21.89
N MET A 166 -1.61 11.48 22.21
CA MET A 166 -0.55 10.49 22.36
C MET A 166 0.13 10.21 21.02
N ASN A 167 1.39 9.80 21.07
CA ASN A 167 2.11 9.40 19.86
C ASN A 167 1.42 8.20 19.21
N PRO A 168 1.08 8.27 17.91
CA PRO A 168 0.40 7.18 17.18
C PRO A 168 1.05 5.81 17.32
N ILE A 169 2.40 5.76 17.40
CA ILE A 169 3.16 4.51 17.54
C ILE A 169 2.78 3.80 18.84
N TRP A 170 2.70 4.51 19.96
CA TRP A 170 2.32 3.93 21.25
C TRP A 170 0.87 3.44 21.26
N VAL A 171 -0.03 4.19 20.61
CA VAL A 171 -1.43 3.77 20.47
C VAL A 171 -1.56 2.50 19.65
N MET A 172 -0.78 2.36 18.56
CA MET A 172 -0.77 1.14 17.74
C MET A 172 -0.23 -0.07 18.52
N VAL A 173 0.86 0.09 19.26
CA VAL A 173 1.42 -0.98 20.11
C VAL A 173 0.40 -1.41 21.18
N LEU A 174 -0.23 -0.46 21.85
CA LEU A 174 -1.23 -0.71 22.88
C LEU A 174 -2.45 -1.44 22.30
N ALA A 175 -2.96 -1.02 21.16
CA ALA A 175 -4.06 -1.69 20.47
C ALA A 175 -3.69 -3.14 20.07
N GLY A 176 -2.47 -3.38 19.59
CA GLY A 176 -1.96 -4.70 19.26
C GLY A 176 -1.89 -5.62 20.48
N VAL A 177 -1.34 -5.12 21.59
CA VAL A 177 -1.26 -5.88 22.86
C VAL A 177 -2.66 -6.21 23.39
N ILE A 178 -3.58 -5.25 23.43
CA ILE A 178 -4.96 -5.47 23.88
C ILE A 178 -5.64 -6.56 23.04
N LYS A 179 -5.54 -6.45 21.69
CA LYS A 179 -6.14 -7.46 20.80
C LYS A 179 -5.57 -8.86 21.06
N THR A 180 -4.24 -8.98 21.23
CA THR A 180 -3.58 -10.27 21.47
C THR A 180 -4.00 -10.87 22.81
N VAL A 181 -4.03 -10.08 23.88
CA VAL A 181 -4.45 -10.54 25.22
C VAL A 181 -5.89 -11.02 25.21
N VAL A 182 -6.80 -10.23 24.61
CA VAL A 182 -8.22 -10.62 24.52
C VAL A 182 -8.39 -11.88 23.67
N SER A 183 -7.66 -12.00 22.56
CA SER A 183 -7.70 -13.20 21.72
C SER A 183 -7.19 -14.45 22.46
N LEU A 184 -6.15 -14.32 23.26
CA LEU A 184 -5.65 -15.43 24.09
C LEU A 184 -6.68 -15.86 25.16
N ILE A 185 -7.33 -14.91 25.82
CA ILE A 185 -8.36 -15.19 26.82
C ILE A 185 -9.57 -15.90 26.18
N VAL A 186 -10.02 -15.40 25.02
CA VAL A 186 -11.18 -16.00 24.32
C VAL A 186 -10.88 -17.39 23.74
N ASN A 187 -9.63 -17.69 23.38
CA ASN A 187 -9.23 -19.01 22.87
C ASN A 187 -8.90 -20.02 23.97
N VAL A 188 -8.76 -19.59 25.22
CA VAL A 188 -8.46 -20.47 26.39
C VAL A 188 -9.75 -20.90 27.10
N PHE A 189 -10.86 -20.19 26.90
CA PHE A 189 -12.20 -20.52 27.42
C PHE A 189 -13.14 -20.91 26.28
#